data_67d250383096704cbfab2de5859688d5
#
_entry.id   67d250383096704cbfab2de5859688d5
#
_cell.length_a   1.000
_cell.length_b   1.000
_cell.length_c   1.000
_cell.angle_alpha   90.00
_cell.angle_beta   90.00
_cell.angle_gamma   90.00
#
_symmetry.space_group_name_H-M   'P 1'
#
loop_
_entity.id
_entity.type
_entity.pdbx_description
1 polymer ?
#
loop_
_entity_poly.entity_id
_entity_poly.type
_entity_poly.pdbx_seq_one_letter_code
_entity_poly.pdbx_strand_id
1 'polypeptide(L)'
;MMTDERARRLREWHEQAVEGGRRGEVITVAQLDRTFVVPPDVYPPNPLGLAAIVLDEVRDTDRVLDMGTGSGVNGIVAASRSADVVAVDINPAAVECARGNAERNGVDARLSVRTSDLFEAVAGRFDLVVFDPPFRWFAPRDMLERGIADEDYRSLTAFFEQVGEHLTAAGRILLSFGTTGDIDYLHHLIAMHGFRAEELRRVEGEKDGFPVAYFAYRLTPPTGST
;
A
#
# COMPACT_ATOMS: atom_id res chain seq x y z
N MET A 1 -19.29 -14.48 -6.28
CA MET A 1 -18.64 -15.74 -5.88
C MET A 1 -17.57 -16.08 -6.89
N MET A 2 -16.33 -16.31 -6.46
CA MET A 2 -15.20 -16.63 -7.33
C MET A 2 -15.39 -18.04 -7.90
N THR A 3 -15.24 -18.20 -9.24
CA THR A 3 -15.30 -19.52 -9.87
C THR A 3 -13.96 -20.25 -9.68
N ASP A 4 -13.96 -21.59 -9.67
CA ASP A 4 -12.74 -22.41 -9.53
C ASP A 4 -11.71 -22.09 -10.64
N GLU A 5 -12.19 -21.80 -11.85
CA GLU A 5 -11.33 -21.40 -12.98
C GLU A 5 -10.62 -20.07 -12.69
N ARG A 6 -11.35 -19.06 -12.17
CA ARG A 6 -10.77 -17.77 -11.79
C ARG A 6 -9.76 -17.92 -10.66
N ALA A 7 -10.06 -18.72 -9.65
CA ALA A 7 -9.14 -18.98 -8.53
C ALA A 7 -7.84 -19.65 -9.01
N ARG A 8 -7.93 -20.61 -9.92
CA ARG A 8 -6.76 -21.25 -10.53
C ARG A 8 -5.91 -20.27 -11.32
N ARG A 9 -6.51 -19.44 -12.17
CA ARG A 9 -5.81 -18.40 -12.94
C ARG A 9 -5.12 -17.37 -12.06
N LEU A 10 -5.78 -16.93 -10.99
CA LEU A 10 -5.20 -15.99 -10.05
C LEU A 10 -3.97 -16.58 -9.34
N ARG A 11 -3.98 -17.90 -9.08
CA ARG A 11 -2.83 -18.61 -8.52
C ARG A 11 -1.67 -18.67 -9.50
N GLU A 12 -1.92 -19.02 -10.76
CA GLU A 12 -0.94 -19.01 -11.84
C GLU A 12 -0.31 -17.61 -12.02
N TRP A 13 -1.11 -16.55 -12.00
CA TRP A 13 -0.61 -15.17 -12.08
C TRP A 13 0.18 -14.75 -10.84
N HIS A 14 -0.21 -15.24 -9.67
CA HIS A 14 0.55 -15.01 -8.45
C HIS A 14 1.96 -15.61 -8.58
N GLU A 15 2.07 -16.86 -8.99
CA GLU A 15 3.35 -17.55 -9.19
C GLU A 15 4.23 -16.81 -10.21
N GLN A 16 3.67 -16.41 -11.36
CA GLN A 16 4.40 -15.63 -12.37
C GLN A 16 4.87 -14.27 -11.83
N ALA A 17 4.03 -13.58 -11.07
CA ALA A 17 4.38 -12.28 -10.50
C ALA A 17 5.50 -12.40 -9.46
N VAL A 18 5.46 -13.45 -8.63
CA VAL A 18 6.51 -13.76 -7.67
C VAL A 18 7.83 -14.10 -8.38
N GLU A 19 7.79 -14.97 -9.40
CA GLU A 19 8.97 -15.34 -10.16
C GLU A 19 9.57 -14.14 -10.89
N GLY A 20 8.73 -13.30 -11.50
CA GLY A 20 9.16 -12.02 -12.10
C GLY A 20 9.70 -11.01 -11.08
N GLY A 21 9.28 -11.08 -9.82
CA GLY A 21 9.80 -10.30 -8.70
C GLY A 21 11.18 -10.75 -8.20
N ARG A 22 11.52 -12.05 -8.36
CA ARG A 22 12.79 -12.67 -7.94
C ARG A 22 13.91 -12.42 -8.95
N ARG A 23 14.24 -11.17 -9.19
CA ARG A 23 15.18 -10.79 -10.27
C ARG A 23 16.64 -11.03 -9.96
N GLY A 24 17.01 -11.24 -8.71
CA GLY A 24 18.40 -11.44 -8.29
C GLY A 24 19.32 -10.22 -8.47
N GLU A 25 18.79 -9.09 -8.96
CA GLU A 25 19.54 -7.86 -9.22
C GLU A 25 18.82 -6.63 -8.70
N VAL A 26 19.59 -5.56 -8.43
CA VAL A 26 19.08 -4.24 -8.09
C VAL A 26 18.54 -3.57 -9.35
N ILE A 27 17.33 -3.03 -9.27
CA ILE A 27 16.76 -2.25 -10.38
C ILE A 27 16.60 -0.78 -10.01
N THR A 28 16.52 0.06 -11.03
CA THR A 28 16.19 1.48 -10.90
C THR A 28 14.85 1.75 -11.58
N VAL A 29 13.93 2.36 -10.84
CA VAL A 29 12.60 2.74 -11.33
C VAL A 29 12.44 4.24 -11.26
N ALA A 30 11.97 4.86 -12.33
CA ALA A 30 11.58 6.27 -12.36
C ALA A 30 10.07 6.40 -12.20
N GLN A 31 9.62 7.26 -11.29
CA GLN A 31 8.20 7.54 -11.07
C GLN A 31 8.02 8.98 -10.52
N LEU A 32 7.13 9.77 -11.13
CA LEU A 32 6.82 11.16 -10.73
C LEU A 32 8.09 12.03 -10.57
N ASP A 33 8.96 12.03 -11.58
CA ASP A 33 10.23 12.75 -11.62
C ASP A 33 11.21 12.41 -10.50
N ARG A 34 11.06 11.22 -9.90
CA ARG A 34 11.89 10.67 -8.83
C ARG A 34 12.51 9.35 -9.25
N THR A 35 13.64 9.03 -8.64
CA THR A 35 14.37 7.78 -8.90
C THR A 35 14.39 6.90 -7.67
N PHE A 36 14.01 5.64 -7.84
CA PHE A 36 13.96 4.62 -6.80
C PHE A 36 14.89 3.48 -7.16
N VAL A 37 15.79 3.13 -6.26
CA VAL A 37 16.64 1.94 -6.36
C VAL A 37 16.03 0.85 -5.51
N VAL A 38 15.74 -0.30 -6.12
CA VAL A 38 14.98 -1.39 -5.50
C VAL A 38 15.82 -2.66 -5.50
N PRO A 39 16.23 -3.15 -4.32
CA PRO A 39 16.97 -4.40 -4.20
C PRO A 39 16.07 -5.62 -4.49
N PRO A 40 16.66 -6.81 -4.73
CA PRO A 40 15.91 -8.02 -5.10
C PRO A 40 14.92 -8.49 -4.02
N ASP A 41 15.16 -8.17 -2.75
CA ASP A 41 14.34 -8.58 -1.60
C ASP A 41 13.15 -7.63 -1.34
N VAL A 42 12.97 -6.62 -2.19
CA VAL A 42 11.87 -5.64 -2.11
C VAL A 42 11.04 -5.71 -3.39
N TYR A 43 9.71 -5.77 -3.23
CA TYR A 43 8.80 -5.77 -4.37
C TYR A 43 8.85 -4.41 -5.08
N PRO A 44 8.95 -4.38 -6.44
CA PRO A 44 9.05 -3.12 -7.16
C PRO A 44 7.74 -2.33 -7.08
N PRO A 45 7.82 -0.99 -7.11
CA PRO A 45 6.65 -0.15 -7.06
C PRO A 45 5.75 -0.37 -8.28
N ASN A 46 4.43 -0.39 -8.04
CA ASN A 46 3.45 -0.46 -9.11
C ASN A 46 3.28 0.94 -9.73
N PRO A 47 3.51 1.11 -11.04
CA PRO A 47 3.28 2.41 -11.70
C PRO A 47 1.81 2.87 -11.65
N LEU A 48 0.86 1.92 -11.50
CA LEU A 48 -0.56 2.19 -11.30
C LEU A 48 -0.95 2.33 -9.82
N GLY A 49 0.02 2.28 -8.90
CA GLY A 49 -0.18 2.43 -7.47
C GLY A 49 -0.66 3.83 -7.04
N LEU A 50 -0.64 4.07 -5.73
CA LEU A 50 -1.22 5.28 -5.12
C LEU A 50 -0.41 6.57 -5.31
N ALA A 51 0.86 6.51 -5.73
CA ALA A 51 1.80 7.63 -5.64
C ALA A 51 1.28 8.94 -6.27
N ALA A 52 0.66 8.89 -7.44
CA ALA A 52 0.09 10.09 -8.08
C ALA A 52 -1.10 10.65 -7.28
N ILE A 53 -1.93 9.78 -6.72
CA ILE A 53 -3.07 10.17 -5.89
C ILE A 53 -2.59 10.75 -4.56
N VAL A 54 -1.55 10.18 -3.96
CA VAL A 54 -0.91 10.73 -2.75
C VAL A 54 -0.43 12.16 -3.01
N LEU A 55 0.20 12.42 -4.16
CA LEU A 55 0.64 13.76 -4.53
C LEU A 55 -0.51 14.78 -4.63
N ASP A 56 -1.67 14.34 -5.12
CA ASP A 56 -2.86 15.20 -5.26
C ASP A 56 -3.60 15.40 -3.93
N GLU A 57 -3.61 14.39 -3.08
CA GLU A 57 -4.40 14.34 -1.84
C GLU A 57 -3.66 14.83 -0.58
N VAL A 58 -2.32 14.76 -0.57
CA VAL A 58 -1.52 15.18 0.59
C VAL A 58 -1.53 16.71 0.74
N ARG A 59 -1.74 17.19 1.97
CA ARG A 59 -1.66 18.60 2.35
C ARG A 59 -0.35 18.88 3.06
N ASP A 60 0.12 20.10 3.01
CA ASP A 60 1.34 20.53 3.71
C ASP A 60 1.26 20.43 5.23
N THR A 61 0.04 20.50 5.78
CA THR A 61 -0.27 20.38 7.20
C THR A 61 -0.55 18.96 7.67
N ASP A 62 -0.67 17.99 6.77
CA ASP A 62 -0.96 16.60 7.11
C ASP A 62 0.21 15.96 7.86
N ARG A 63 -0.09 15.24 8.92
CA ARG A 63 0.76 14.17 9.44
C ARG A 63 0.41 12.88 8.68
N VAL A 64 1.38 12.28 8.01
CA VAL A 64 1.14 11.17 7.07
C VAL A 64 1.75 9.86 7.58
N LEU A 65 1.01 8.76 7.44
CA LEU A 65 1.51 7.41 7.62
C LEU A 65 1.47 6.66 6.28
N ASP A 66 2.62 6.15 5.84
CA ASP A 66 2.74 5.22 4.72
C ASP A 66 2.91 3.80 5.27
N MET A 67 1.85 3.00 5.20
CA MET A 67 1.77 1.65 5.72
C MET A 67 2.20 0.63 4.65
N GLY A 68 3.18 -0.22 4.96
CA GLY A 68 3.74 -1.15 4.00
C GLY A 68 4.51 -0.42 2.89
N THR A 69 5.45 0.44 3.28
CA THR A 69 6.08 1.43 2.40
C THR A 69 6.87 0.83 1.22
N GLY A 70 7.32 -0.43 1.33
CA GLY A 70 8.10 -1.09 0.30
C GLY A 70 9.36 -0.29 -0.09
N SER A 71 9.46 0.14 -1.32
CA SER A 71 10.57 0.97 -1.81
C SER A 71 10.50 2.46 -1.39
N GLY A 72 9.47 2.86 -0.63
CA GLY A 72 9.31 4.21 -0.11
C GLY A 72 8.54 5.16 -1.01
N VAL A 73 7.96 4.72 -2.11
CA VAL A 73 7.40 5.61 -3.15
C VAL A 73 6.31 6.54 -2.59
N ASN A 74 5.32 6.00 -1.88
CA ASN A 74 4.21 6.80 -1.36
C ASN A 74 4.67 7.77 -0.27
N GLY A 75 5.49 7.29 0.68
CA GLY A 75 6.05 8.12 1.76
C GLY A 75 6.94 9.25 1.23
N ILE A 76 7.80 8.97 0.23
CA ILE A 76 8.68 9.96 -0.39
C ILE A 76 7.86 11.01 -1.17
N VAL A 77 6.82 10.59 -1.87
CA VAL A 77 5.92 11.52 -2.56
C VAL A 77 5.17 12.39 -1.55
N ALA A 78 4.68 11.81 -0.45
CA ALA A 78 4.04 12.57 0.63
C ALA A 78 5.00 13.58 1.26
N ALA A 79 6.25 13.19 1.53
CA ALA A 79 7.28 14.05 2.13
C ALA A 79 7.73 15.20 1.22
N SER A 80 7.36 15.18 -0.06
CA SER A 80 7.61 16.34 -0.94
C SER A 80 6.70 17.53 -0.62
N ARG A 81 5.60 17.30 0.08
CA ARG A 81 4.64 18.34 0.52
C ARG A 81 4.55 18.42 2.04
N SER A 82 4.29 17.32 2.73
CA SER A 82 4.21 17.28 4.20
C SER A 82 5.61 17.29 4.83
N ALA A 83 5.71 17.89 6.02
CA ALA A 83 6.94 17.91 6.81
C ALA A 83 7.00 16.80 7.89
N ASP A 84 5.90 16.05 8.10
CA ASP A 84 5.79 14.99 9.12
C ASP A 84 5.24 13.72 8.48
N VAL A 85 6.14 12.88 7.96
CA VAL A 85 5.80 11.60 7.33
C VAL A 85 6.47 10.46 8.08
N VAL A 86 5.68 9.47 8.45
CA VAL A 86 6.13 8.19 9.00
C VAL A 86 5.86 7.11 7.97
N ALA A 87 6.85 6.28 7.68
CA ALA A 87 6.71 5.12 6.81
C ALA A 87 7.10 3.86 7.57
N VAL A 88 6.33 2.80 7.41
CA VAL A 88 6.58 1.54 8.09
C VAL A 88 6.48 0.35 7.13
N ASP A 89 7.27 -0.67 7.41
CA ASP A 89 7.20 -1.95 6.72
C ASP A 89 7.61 -3.08 7.66
N ILE A 90 7.04 -4.26 7.48
CA ILE A 90 7.44 -5.45 8.24
C ILE A 90 8.76 -6.04 7.72
N ASN A 91 9.10 -5.79 6.45
CA ASN A 91 10.33 -6.24 5.81
C ASN A 91 11.48 -5.27 6.10
N PRO A 92 12.53 -5.67 6.88
CA PRO A 92 13.68 -4.80 7.14
C PRO A 92 14.40 -4.35 5.88
N ALA A 93 14.44 -5.16 4.81
CA ALA A 93 15.04 -4.77 3.54
C ALA A 93 14.26 -3.64 2.86
N ALA A 94 12.93 -3.62 2.98
CA ALA A 94 12.09 -2.51 2.51
C ALA A 94 12.36 -1.22 3.30
N VAL A 95 12.54 -1.33 4.62
CA VAL A 95 12.89 -0.17 5.47
C VAL A 95 14.20 0.46 5.04
N GLU A 96 15.26 -0.34 4.84
CA GLU A 96 16.55 0.18 4.35
C GLU A 96 16.46 0.72 2.93
N CYS A 97 15.70 0.06 2.05
CA CYS A 97 15.43 0.54 0.69
C CYS A 97 14.74 1.92 0.72
N ALA A 98 13.68 2.07 1.51
CA ALA A 98 12.93 3.32 1.63
C ALA A 98 13.80 4.46 2.20
N ARG A 99 14.65 4.20 3.19
CA ARG A 99 15.63 5.18 3.73
C ARG A 99 16.60 5.65 2.66
N GLY A 100 17.25 4.73 1.96
CA GLY A 100 18.18 5.09 0.89
C GLY A 100 17.52 5.84 -0.27
N ASN A 101 16.27 5.52 -0.57
CA ASN A 101 15.50 6.26 -1.56
C ASN A 101 15.04 7.64 -1.04
N ALA A 102 14.74 7.81 0.25
CA ALA A 102 14.43 9.10 0.85
C ALA A 102 15.64 10.05 0.77
N GLU A 103 16.84 9.58 1.13
CA GLU A 103 18.09 10.32 0.98
C GLU A 103 18.35 10.72 -0.47
N ARG A 104 18.21 9.77 -1.41
CA ARG A 104 18.41 10.01 -2.85
C ARG A 104 17.49 11.08 -3.40
N ASN A 105 16.25 11.16 -2.87
CA ASN A 105 15.25 12.13 -3.30
C ASN A 105 15.21 13.39 -2.41
N GLY A 106 16.12 13.53 -1.43
CA GLY A 106 16.29 14.74 -0.61
C GLY A 106 15.12 15.03 0.35
N VAL A 107 14.44 13.97 0.84
CA VAL A 107 13.29 14.10 1.77
C VAL A 107 13.49 13.38 3.11
N ASP A 108 14.69 12.85 3.37
CA ASP A 108 15.05 12.10 4.57
C ASP A 108 14.83 12.90 5.88
N ALA A 109 14.98 14.21 5.84
CA ALA A 109 14.68 15.09 6.99
C ALA A 109 13.19 15.18 7.35
N ARG A 110 12.29 14.74 6.45
CA ARG A 110 10.82 14.82 6.59
C ARG A 110 10.16 13.46 6.68
N LEU A 111 10.91 12.38 6.45
CA LEU A 111 10.42 11.01 6.37
C LEU A 111 11.15 10.11 7.38
N SER A 112 10.43 9.69 8.42
CA SER A 112 10.93 8.70 9.38
C SER A 112 10.51 7.30 8.95
N VAL A 113 11.49 6.42 8.62
CA VAL A 113 11.21 5.05 8.19
C VAL A 113 11.60 4.06 9.30
N ARG A 114 10.71 3.11 9.64
CA ARG A 114 10.97 2.11 10.69
C ARG A 114 10.32 0.77 10.40
N THR A 115 10.86 -0.29 11.00
CA THR A 115 10.23 -1.62 10.96
C THR A 115 9.01 -1.65 11.88
N SER A 116 7.87 -2.17 11.37
CA SER A 116 6.64 -2.37 12.13
C SER A 116 5.79 -3.43 11.46
N ASP A 117 5.17 -4.32 12.25
CA ASP A 117 4.01 -5.08 11.78
C ASP A 117 2.77 -4.21 12.01
N LEU A 118 2.20 -3.72 10.92
CA LEU A 118 1.15 -2.69 10.94
C LEU A 118 1.47 -1.56 11.95
N PHE A 119 0.64 -1.40 12.98
CA PHE A 119 0.70 -0.30 13.92
C PHE A 119 1.56 -0.54 15.17
N GLU A 120 2.23 -1.70 15.31
CA GLU A 120 2.99 -2.06 16.52
C GLU A 120 4.04 -1.02 16.93
N ALA A 121 4.74 -0.43 15.97
CA ALA A 121 5.73 0.64 16.21
C ALA A 121 5.25 2.03 15.80
N VAL A 122 3.92 2.20 15.63
CA VAL A 122 3.31 3.46 15.20
C VAL A 122 2.63 4.15 16.36
N ALA A 123 3.00 5.39 16.64
CA ALA A 123 2.43 6.18 17.73
C ALA A 123 1.69 7.42 17.21
N GLY A 124 0.58 7.74 17.86
CA GLY A 124 -0.21 8.95 17.61
C GLY A 124 -1.21 8.77 16.48
N ARG A 125 -1.76 9.91 16.03
CA ARG A 125 -2.82 9.98 15.02
C ARG A 125 -2.33 10.69 13.78
N PHE A 126 -2.90 10.35 12.63
CA PHE A 126 -2.52 10.82 11.31
C PHE A 126 -3.71 11.46 10.60
N ASP A 127 -3.44 12.49 9.81
CA ASP A 127 -4.41 13.14 8.96
C ASP A 127 -4.58 12.40 7.63
N LEU A 128 -3.54 11.68 7.23
CA LEU A 128 -3.55 10.81 6.05
C LEU A 128 -2.83 9.50 6.35
N VAL A 129 -3.52 8.39 6.14
CA VAL A 129 -2.92 7.05 6.11
C VAL A 129 -2.95 6.55 4.67
N VAL A 130 -1.80 6.16 4.13
CA VAL A 130 -1.67 5.56 2.80
C VAL A 130 -1.41 4.08 2.98
N PHE A 131 -2.20 3.25 2.32
CA PHE A 131 -2.03 1.81 2.37
C PHE A 131 -2.24 1.18 0.98
N ASP A 132 -1.18 0.62 0.43
CA ASP A 132 -1.20 -0.21 -0.78
C ASP A 132 -1.01 -1.67 -0.36
N PRO A 133 -2.07 -2.34 0.15
CA PRO A 133 -1.94 -3.66 0.76
C PRO A 133 -1.61 -4.74 -0.25
N PRO A 134 -0.96 -5.83 0.18
CA PRO A 134 -1.01 -7.07 -0.56
C PRO A 134 -2.46 -7.56 -0.62
N PHE A 135 -3.01 -7.79 -1.82
CA PHE A 135 -4.44 -8.12 -1.98
C PHE A 135 -4.69 -9.52 -2.57
N ARG A 136 -3.68 -10.39 -2.61
CA ARG A 136 -3.85 -11.80 -2.97
C ARG A 136 -3.87 -12.64 -1.70
N TRP A 137 -4.90 -13.43 -1.49
CA TRP A 137 -5.18 -14.16 -0.23
C TRP A 137 -4.34 -15.44 -0.03
N PHE A 138 -3.28 -15.63 -0.81
CA PHE A 138 -2.40 -16.79 -0.70
C PHE A 138 -1.44 -16.65 0.48
N ALA A 139 -1.05 -17.80 1.08
CA ALA A 139 0.01 -17.82 2.07
C ALA A 139 1.35 -17.46 1.41
N PRO A 140 2.02 -16.39 1.85
CA PRO A 140 3.33 -16.02 1.33
C PRO A 140 4.40 -16.99 1.82
N ARG A 141 5.33 -17.38 0.96
CA ARG A 141 6.43 -18.29 1.28
C ARG A 141 7.62 -17.55 1.93
N ASP A 142 7.74 -16.25 1.69
CA ASP A 142 8.81 -15.40 2.21
C ASP A 142 8.41 -13.91 2.25
N MET A 143 9.36 -13.04 2.66
CA MET A 143 9.12 -11.60 2.79
C MET A 143 8.85 -10.89 1.46
N LEU A 144 9.41 -11.37 0.35
CA LEU A 144 9.12 -10.79 -0.97
C LEU A 144 7.66 -11.04 -1.37
N GLU A 145 7.18 -12.27 -1.15
CA GLU A 145 5.78 -12.61 -1.44
C GLU A 145 4.79 -11.87 -0.55
N ARG A 146 5.16 -11.57 0.71
CA ARG A 146 4.33 -10.71 1.59
C ARG A 146 4.06 -9.33 1.00
N GLY A 147 4.86 -8.85 0.07
CA GLY A 147 4.59 -7.61 -0.67
C GLY A 147 3.39 -7.68 -1.62
N ILE A 148 2.88 -8.88 -1.95
CA ILE A 148 1.77 -9.09 -2.88
C ILE A 148 0.71 -10.08 -2.39
N ALA A 149 0.98 -10.83 -1.32
CA ALA A 149 0.09 -11.83 -0.77
C ALA A 149 -0.09 -11.65 0.74
N ASP A 150 -1.32 -11.81 1.18
CA ASP A 150 -1.76 -11.71 2.57
C ASP A 150 -2.70 -12.90 2.85
N GLU A 151 -2.18 -13.91 3.54
CA GLU A 151 -2.91 -15.15 3.81
C GLU A 151 -4.23 -14.86 4.51
N ASP A 152 -5.34 -15.23 3.85
CA ASP A 152 -6.70 -15.01 4.33
C ASP A 152 -7.00 -13.55 4.74
N TYR A 153 -6.30 -12.58 4.12
CA TYR A 153 -6.43 -11.14 4.40
C TYR A 153 -6.20 -10.76 5.88
N ARG A 154 -5.30 -11.45 6.58
CA ARG A 154 -5.02 -11.20 8.00
C ARG A 154 -4.52 -9.79 8.25
N SER A 155 -3.56 -9.32 7.43
CA SER A 155 -3.02 -7.97 7.59
C SER A 155 -4.04 -6.91 7.21
N LEU A 156 -4.83 -7.12 6.15
CA LEU A 156 -5.89 -6.20 5.75
C LEU A 156 -6.97 -6.09 6.83
N THR A 157 -7.40 -7.21 7.41
CA THR A 157 -8.39 -7.26 8.49
C THR A 157 -7.86 -6.53 9.73
N ALA A 158 -6.65 -6.86 10.18
CA ALA A 158 -6.02 -6.22 11.33
C ALA A 158 -5.78 -4.72 11.12
N PHE A 159 -5.51 -4.29 9.88
CA PHE A 159 -5.43 -2.87 9.55
C PHE A 159 -6.76 -2.15 9.82
N PHE A 160 -7.87 -2.69 9.34
CA PHE A 160 -9.19 -2.08 9.56
C PHE A 160 -9.61 -2.08 11.02
N GLU A 161 -9.24 -3.10 11.79
CA GLU A 161 -9.49 -3.17 13.24
C GLU A 161 -8.77 -2.07 14.03
N GLN A 162 -7.59 -1.62 13.56
CA GLN A 162 -6.71 -0.72 14.31
C GLN A 162 -6.71 0.71 13.78
N VAL A 163 -6.87 0.93 12.48
CA VAL A 163 -6.64 2.23 11.83
C VAL A 163 -7.47 3.36 12.41
N GLY A 164 -8.69 3.07 12.91
CA GLY A 164 -9.56 4.07 13.53
C GLY A 164 -8.95 4.77 14.75
N GLU A 165 -8.12 4.07 15.52
CA GLU A 165 -7.41 4.62 16.67
C GLU A 165 -6.26 5.56 16.26
N HIS A 166 -5.77 5.39 15.04
CA HIS A 166 -4.65 6.13 14.46
C HIS A 166 -5.06 7.24 13.48
N LEU A 167 -6.35 7.54 13.35
CA LEU A 167 -6.83 8.66 12.56
C LEU A 167 -7.17 9.87 13.44
N THR A 168 -6.85 11.08 12.96
CA THR A 168 -7.43 12.29 13.51
C THR A 168 -8.92 12.38 13.18
N ALA A 169 -9.67 13.26 13.84
CA ALA A 169 -11.11 13.42 13.57
C ALA A 169 -11.44 13.78 12.11
N ALA A 170 -10.52 14.42 11.40
CA ALA A 170 -10.63 14.75 9.98
C ALA A 170 -9.72 13.85 9.11
N GLY A 171 -9.18 12.80 9.69
CA GLY A 171 -8.25 11.89 9.03
C GLY A 171 -8.93 11.10 7.92
N ARG A 172 -8.12 10.68 6.95
CA ARG A 172 -8.56 9.90 5.80
C ARG A 172 -7.54 8.83 5.43
N ILE A 173 -8.00 7.82 4.70
CA ILE A 173 -7.15 6.73 4.21
C ILE A 173 -7.17 6.77 2.69
N LEU A 174 -6.01 6.63 2.06
CA LEU A 174 -5.88 6.26 0.66
C LEU A 174 -5.52 4.78 0.57
N LEU A 175 -6.37 4.01 -0.07
CA LEU A 175 -6.20 2.57 -0.19
C LEU A 175 -6.32 2.14 -1.65
N SER A 176 -5.36 1.32 -2.12
CA SER A 176 -5.47 0.66 -3.42
C SER A 176 -5.91 -0.79 -3.28
N PHE A 177 -6.59 -1.30 -4.28
CA PHE A 177 -6.97 -2.71 -4.35
C PHE A 177 -7.24 -3.12 -5.80
N GLY A 178 -7.13 -4.42 -6.09
CA GLY A 178 -7.38 -4.94 -7.43
C GLY A 178 -8.31 -6.13 -7.46
N THR A 179 -8.99 -6.35 -8.61
CA THR A 179 -9.88 -7.51 -8.83
C THR A 179 -9.16 -8.84 -8.92
N THR A 180 -7.83 -8.85 -8.81
CA THR A 180 -7.04 -10.07 -8.56
C THR A 180 -7.02 -10.46 -7.09
N GLY A 181 -7.63 -9.65 -6.22
CA GLY A 181 -8.05 -9.97 -4.86
C GLY A 181 -9.57 -10.11 -4.76
N ASP A 182 -10.07 -10.28 -3.53
CA ASP A 182 -11.50 -10.32 -3.22
C ASP A 182 -12.02 -8.92 -2.89
N ILE A 183 -12.54 -8.24 -3.90
CA ILE A 183 -13.07 -6.88 -3.76
C ILE A 183 -14.33 -6.84 -2.87
N ASP A 184 -15.12 -7.92 -2.85
CA ASP A 184 -16.32 -8.00 -2.02
C ASP A 184 -15.91 -8.05 -0.53
N TYR A 185 -14.81 -8.75 -0.23
CA TYR A 185 -14.24 -8.77 1.13
C TYR A 185 -13.74 -7.40 1.57
N LEU A 186 -13.03 -6.67 0.70
CA LEU A 186 -12.64 -5.28 0.99
C LEU A 186 -13.86 -4.41 1.30
N HIS A 187 -14.90 -4.46 0.47
CA HIS A 187 -16.11 -3.67 0.69
C HIS A 187 -16.83 -4.06 1.99
N HIS A 188 -16.79 -5.36 2.36
CA HIS A 188 -17.30 -5.83 3.63
C HIS A 188 -16.54 -5.20 4.81
N LEU A 189 -15.21 -5.19 4.79
CA LEU A 189 -14.39 -4.56 5.84
C LEU A 189 -14.66 -3.05 5.95
N ILE A 190 -14.72 -2.35 4.83
CA ILE A 190 -15.04 -0.92 4.80
C ILE A 190 -16.39 -0.64 5.49
N ALA A 191 -17.42 -1.42 5.14
CA ALA A 191 -18.77 -1.26 5.69
C ALA A 191 -18.82 -1.65 7.18
N MET A 192 -18.17 -2.76 7.57
CA MET A 192 -18.14 -3.26 8.94
C MET A 192 -17.50 -2.26 9.91
N HIS A 193 -16.46 -1.56 9.47
CA HIS A 193 -15.78 -0.52 10.26
C HIS A 193 -16.37 0.88 10.06
N GLY A 194 -17.49 1.00 9.33
CA GLY A 194 -18.25 2.24 9.17
C GLY A 194 -17.60 3.30 8.29
N PHE A 195 -16.56 2.97 7.53
CA PHE A 195 -15.93 3.92 6.62
C PHE A 195 -16.83 4.20 5.42
N ARG A 196 -16.81 5.46 4.96
CA ARG A 196 -17.37 5.84 3.65
C ARG A 196 -16.25 5.78 2.62
N ALA A 197 -16.46 5.04 1.53
CA ALA A 197 -15.53 4.96 0.42
C ALA A 197 -15.93 5.90 -0.72
N GLU A 198 -14.94 6.57 -1.27
CA GLU A 198 -15.02 7.31 -2.52
C GLU A 198 -13.97 6.73 -3.49
N GLU A 199 -14.42 6.28 -4.65
CA GLU A 199 -13.53 5.82 -5.72
C GLU A 199 -12.88 7.03 -6.39
N LEU A 200 -11.56 7.20 -6.20
CA LEU A 200 -10.79 8.29 -6.78
C LEU A 200 -10.26 7.93 -8.17
N ARG A 201 -9.96 6.67 -8.39
CA ARG A 201 -9.42 6.17 -9.66
C ARG A 201 -9.82 4.71 -9.86
N ARG A 202 -10.11 4.40 -11.12
CA ARG A 202 -10.29 3.04 -11.62
C ARG A 202 -9.49 2.88 -12.91
N VAL A 203 -8.68 1.84 -12.98
CA VAL A 203 -7.96 1.47 -14.19
C VAL A 203 -8.39 0.07 -14.57
N GLU A 204 -9.01 -0.05 -15.74
CA GLU A 204 -9.45 -1.33 -16.31
C GLU A 204 -8.42 -1.82 -17.32
N GLY A 205 -8.29 -3.12 -17.41
CA GLY A 205 -7.38 -3.77 -18.35
C GLY A 205 -7.76 -5.24 -18.52
N GLU A 206 -6.92 -5.94 -19.24
CA GLU A 206 -7.05 -7.37 -19.46
C GLU A 206 -5.72 -8.06 -19.12
N LYS A 207 -5.82 -9.22 -18.50
CA LYS A 207 -4.68 -10.09 -18.22
C LYS A 207 -5.02 -11.52 -18.64
N ASP A 208 -4.30 -12.02 -19.65
CA ASP A 208 -4.50 -13.36 -20.24
C ASP A 208 -5.96 -13.66 -20.63
N GLY A 209 -6.63 -12.68 -21.26
CA GLY A 209 -8.03 -12.79 -21.70
C GLY A 209 -9.08 -12.56 -20.59
N PHE A 210 -8.65 -12.17 -19.37
CA PHE A 210 -9.56 -11.88 -18.27
C PHE A 210 -9.57 -10.39 -17.93
N PRO A 211 -10.75 -9.80 -17.72
CA PRO A 211 -10.86 -8.42 -17.31
C PRO A 211 -10.32 -8.27 -15.87
N VAL A 212 -9.45 -7.28 -15.68
CA VAL A 212 -8.92 -6.87 -14.39
C VAL A 212 -9.16 -5.38 -14.18
N ALA A 213 -9.34 -4.97 -12.93
CA ALA A 213 -9.43 -3.57 -12.59
C ALA A 213 -8.64 -3.31 -11.30
N TYR A 214 -8.03 -2.13 -11.23
CA TYR A 214 -7.34 -1.61 -10.06
C TYR A 214 -8.03 -0.32 -9.62
N PHE A 215 -8.27 -0.21 -8.34
CA PHE A 215 -8.99 0.89 -7.72
C PHE A 215 -8.07 1.65 -6.76
N ALA A 216 -8.33 2.93 -6.63
CA ALA A 216 -7.85 3.72 -5.51
C ALA A 216 -9.05 4.38 -4.83
N TYR A 217 -9.14 4.19 -3.53
CA TYR A 217 -10.22 4.73 -2.70
C TYR A 217 -9.68 5.76 -1.73
N ARG A 218 -10.51 6.79 -1.48
CA ARG A 218 -10.42 7.60 -0.26
C ARG A 218 -11.47 7.08 0.71
N LEU A 219 -11.02 6.65 1.90
CA LEU A 219 -11.91 6.24 2.98
C LEU A 219 -11.93 7.32 4.05
N THR A 220 -13.13 7.69 4.49
CA THR A 220 -13.33 8.62 5.59
C THR A 220 -14.09 7.95 6.73
N PRO A 221 -13.72 8.19 8.01
CA PRO A 221 -14.43 7.61 9.14
C PRO A 221 -15.88 8.09 9.17
N PRO A 222 -16.77 7.39 9.90
CA PRO A 222 -18.15 7.81 10.07
C PRO A 222 -18.21 9.18 10.72
N THR A 223 -19.08 10.05 10.19
CA THR A 223 -19.33 11.38 10.79
C THR A 223 -20.01 11.18 12.14
N GLY A 224 -19.30 11.45 13.24
CA GLY A 224 -19.91 11.43 14.57
C GLY A 224 -19.16 10.62 15.63
N SER A 225 -17.98 10.09 15.38
CA SER A 225 -17.14 9.48 16.42
C SER A 225 -16.31 10.57 17.11
N THR A 226 -16.89 11.17 18.15
CA THR A 226 -16.17 12.00 19.14
C THR A 226 -15.78 11.16 20.34
#